data_8d3b3f97b80fe61cd70d34c7d9f850ca
#
_entry.id   8d3b3f97b80fe61cd70d34c7d9f850ca
#
_cell.length_a   1.000
_cell.length_b   1.000
_cell.length_c   1.000
_cell.angle_alpha   90.00
_cell.angle_beta   90.00
_cell.angle_gamma   90.00
#
_symmetry.space_group_name_H-M   'P 1'
#
loop_
_entity.id
_entity.type
_entity.pdbx_description
1 polymer ?
#
loop_
_entity_poly.entity_id
_entity_poly.type
_entity_poly.pdbx_seq_one_letter_code
_entity_poly.pdbx_strand_id
1 'polypeptide(L)'
;MKAPALFLSLTASLMPAAAAPPDGYFELKSGVMLESGDSWQDSGHHFRLFGVQACLRGTAYTDKSGARRDCGEASLVVFAAYIADTHPFCAQVAQSAGTVFVSCYATIGADRLDLANLLISSGFAFASLDERGLPHHTPYAVVEQAAREKKVGLWQFDDVQHPALLLGQTATGAGKSQ
;
A
#
# COMPACT_ATOMS: atom_id res chain seq x y z
N MET A 1 -45.00 -7.65 54.87
CA MET A 1 -44.01 -6.83 54.14
C MET A 1 -43.29 -7.76 53.16
N LYS A 2 -43.62 -7.66 51.84
CA LYS A 2 -43.02 -8.49 50.79
C LYS A 2 -41.95 -7.67 50.06
N ALA A 3 -40.69 -8.11 50.07
CA ALA A 3 -39.60 -7.48 49.35
C ALA A 3 -39.65 -7.90 47.84
N PRO A 4 -39.43 -6.98 46.88
CA PRO A 4 -39.34 -7.35 45.47
C PRO A 4 -37.93 -7.88 45.15
N ALA A 5 -37.89 -9.04 44.47
CA ALA A 5 -36.66 -9.59 43.92
C ALA A 5 -36.27 -8.82 42.64
N LEU A 6 -35.10 -8.24 42.65
CA LEU A 6 -34.51 -7.54 41.48
C LEU A 6 -33.83 -8.58 40.59
N PHE A 7 -34.39 -8.85 39.42
CA PHE A 7 -33.73 -9.68 38.41
C PHE A 7 -32.75 -8.80 37.59
N LEU A 8 -31.47 -9.07 37.77
CA LEU A 8 -30.40 -8.46 37.01
C LEU A 8 -30.20 -9.24 35.71
N SER A 9 -30.70 -8.72 34.59
CA SER A 9 -30.51 -9.31 33.27
C SER A 9 -29.11 -9.00 32.75
N LEU A 10 -28.26 -10.04 32.67
CA LEU A 10 -26.91 -9.96 32.10
C LEU A 10 -27.02 -10.08 30.57
N THR A 11 -26.95 -8.99 29.85
CA THR A 11 -26.86 -8.99 28.37
C THR A 11 -25.44 -9.31 27.94
N ALA A 12 -25.20 -10.52 27.46
CA ALA A 12 -23.94 -10.90 26.84
C ALA A 12 -23.87 -10.26 25.45
N SER A 13 -22.95 -9.29 25.28
CA SER A 13 -22.62 -8.73 23.97
C SER A 13 -21.83 -9.74 23.16
N LEU A 14 -22.45 -10.32 22.12
CA LEU A 14 -21.75 -11.12 21.11
C LEU A 14 -20.87 -10.17 20.28
N MET A 15 -19.56 -10.21 20.49
CA MET A 15 -18.61 -9.63 19.56
C MET A 15 -18.63 -10.45 18.26
N PRO A 16 -18.77 -9.81 17.07
CA PRO A 16 -18.62 -10.54 15.82
C PRO A 16 -17.21 -11.12 15.73
N ALA A 17 -17.10 -12.43 15.56
CA ALA A 17 -15.83 -13.09 15.29
C ALA A 17 -15.33 -12.63 13.91
N ALA A 18 -14.11 -12.10 13.84
CA ALA A 18 -13.46 -11.80 12.56
C ALA A 18 -13.39 -13.11 11.74
N ALA A 19 -13.88 -13.07 10.51
CA ALA A 19 -13.82 -14.23 9.61
C ALA A 19 -12.35 -14.59 9.35
N ALA A 20 -12.02 -15.89 9.48
CA ALA A 20 -10.68 -16.37 9.13
C ALA A 20 -10.37 -16.08 7.64
N PRO A 21 -9.09 -15.79 7.30
CA PRO A 21 -8.70 -15.58 5.92
C PRO A 21 -8.97 -16.86 5.09
N PRO A 22 -9.20 -16.70 3.76
CA PRO A 22 -9.27 -17.85 2.86
C PRO A 22 -7.96 -18.65 2.86
N ASP A 23 -8.01 -19.93 2.50
CA ASP A 23 -6.82 -20.76 2.36
C ASP A 23 -5.80 -20.12 1.40
N GLY A 24 -4.52 -20.14 1.80
CA GLY A 24 -3.42 -19.53 1.03
C GLY A 24 -3.25 -18.02 1.23
N TYR A 25 -4.06 -17.38 2.07
CA TYR A 25 -3.88 -15.99 2.48
C TYR A 25 -3.23 -15.89 3.85
N PHE A 26 -2.42 -14.86 4.04
CA PHE A 26 -1.85 -14.49 5.34
C PHE A 26 -2.17 -13.02 5.66
N GLU A 27 -2.26 -12.70 6.92
CA GLU A 27 -2.49 -11.32 7.37
C GLU A 27 -1.20 -10.50 7.27
N LEU A 28 -1.29 -9.32 6.67
CA LEU A 28 -0.23 -8.29 6.77
C LEU A 28 -0.44 -7.53 8.09
N LYS A 29 0.33 -7.92 9.10
CA LYS A 29 0.21 -7.37 10.46
C LYS A 29 0.80 -5.98 10.58
N SER A 30 0.19 -5.15 11.41
CA SER A 30 0.83 -3.93 11.90
C SER A 30 2.08 -4.29 12.72
N GLY A 31 3.19 -3.55 12.50
CA GLY A 31 4.45 -3.81 13.20
C GLY A 31 5.48 -4.61 12.41
N VAL A 32 5.18 -5.05 11.18
CA VAL A 32 6.20 -5.53 10.23
C VAL A 32 7.19 -4.40 9.89
N MET A 33 8.40 -4.75 9.50
CA MET A 33 9.41 -3.76 9.12
C MET A 33 9.14 -3.24 7.70
N LEU A 34 8.54 -2.05 7.58
CA LEU A 34 8.29 -1.42 6.29
C LEU A 34 9.59 -0.90 5.67
N GLU A 35 9.86 -1.27 4.43
CA GLU A 35 11.03 -0.81 3.66
C GLU A 35 10.68 0.39 2.77
N SER A 36 9.49 0.37 2.18
CA SER A 36 8.94 1.43 1.33
C SER A 36 7.42 1.48 1.44
N GLY A 37 6.76 2.34 0.67
CA GLY A 37 5.29 2.40 0.61
C GLY A 37 4.65 1.26 -0.18
N ASP A 38 5.42 0.24 -0.59
CA ASP A 38 4.93 -0.95 -1.31
C ASP A 38 5.65 -2.24 -0.91
N SER A 39 6.59 -2.20 0.07
CA SER A 39 7.38 -3.37 0.47
C SER A 39 7.68 -3.41 1.96
N TRP A 40 7.87 -4.62 2.49
CA TRP A 40 8.18 -4.88 3.90
C TRP A 40 8.96 -6.17 4.08
N GLN A 41 9.55 -6.33 5.27
CA GLN A 41 10.10 -7.58 5.75
C GLN A 41 9.23 -8.18 6.84
N ASP A 42 9.04 -9.49 6.77
CA ASP A 42 8.47 -10.29 7.84
C ASP A 42 9.13 -11.67 7.87
N SER A 43 9.50 -12.12 9.07
CA SER A 43 10.05 -13.46 9.31
C SER A 43 11.22 -13.84 8.39
N GLY A 44 12.06 -12.86 8.03
CA GLY A 44 13.24 -13.04 7.15
C GLY A 44 12.91 -13.08 5.66
N HIS A 45 11.67 -12.83 5.26
CA HIS A 45 11.25 -12.73 3.87
C HIS A 45 10.99 -11.28 3.47
N HIS A 46 11.37 -10.92 2.24
CA HIS A 46 11.03 -9.65 1.63
C HIS A 46 9.75 -9.79 0.82
N PHE A 47 8.75 -8.98 1.15
CA PHE A 47 7.47 -8.92 0.47
C PHE A 47 7.31 -7.60 -0.28
N ARG A 48 6.62 -7.65 -1.41
CA ARG A 48 6.27 -6.46 -2.18
C ARG A 48 4.91 -6.60 -2.84
N LEU A 49 4.15 -5.52 -2.87
CA LEU A 49 2.89 -5.48 -3.61
C LEU A 49 3.16 -5.63 -5.11
N PHE A 50 2.45 -6.56 -5.74
CA PHE A 50 2.59 -6.82 -7.17
C PHE A 50 1.99 -5.68 -8.00
N GLY A 51 2.72 -5.28 -9.05
CA GLY A 51 2.26 -4.26 -10.00
C GLY A 51 2.28 -2.82 -9.47
N VAL A 52 2.83 -2.59 -8.28
CA VAL A 52 2.91 -1.27 -7.61
C VAL A 52 4.35 -0.82 -7.49
N GLN A 53 4.54 0.48 -7.52
CA GLN A 53 5.78 1.15 -7.19
C GLN A 53 5.48 2.33 -6.26
N ALA A 54 6.00 2.32 -5.05
CA ALA A 54 5.97 3.49 -4.18
C ALA A 54 6.89 4.59 -4.68
N CYS A 55 6.67 5.82 -4.24
CA CYS A 55 7.64 6.87 -4.44
C CYS A 55 8.99 6.51 -3.80
N LEU A 56 10.08 6.90 -4.42
CA LEU A 56 11.42 6.55 -3.95
C LEU A 56 11.84 7.43 -2.77
N ARG A 57 12.39 6.83 -1.74
CA ARG A 57 13.03 7.58 -0.64
C ARG A 57 14.20 8.42 -1.16
N GLY A 58 14.38 9.59 -0.57
CA GLY A 58 15.40 10.55 -1.01
C GLY A 58 14.97 11.39 -2.21
N THR A 59 13.82 11.12 -2.83
CA THR A 59 13.21 12.02 -3.80
C THR A 59 12.30 13.00 -3.09
N ALA A 60 12.31 14.26 -3.52
CA ALA A 60 11.59 15.31 -2.82
C ALA A 60 10.49 15.92 -3.68
N TYR A 61 9.44 16.37 -3.01
CA TYR A 61 8.43 17.26 -3.58
C TYR A 61 8.27 18.50 -2.68
N THR A 62 7.70 19.57 -3.23
CA THR A 62 7.44 20.81 -2.51
C THR A 62 5.97 20.87 -2.11
N ASP A 63 5.70 20.87 -0.81
CA ASP A 63 4.32 20.93 -0.29
C ASP A 63 3.71 22.34 -0.46
N LYS A 64 2.43 22.49 -0.15
CA LYS A 64 1.68 23.77 -0.28
C LYS A 64 2.23 24.90 0.59
N SER A 65 3.04 24.59 1.60
CA SER A 65 3.71 25.59 2.45
C SER A 65 5.07 26.02 1.86
N GLY A 66 5.51 25.42 0.75
CA GLY A 66 6.82 25.62 0.16
C GLY A 66 7.92 24.77 0.81
N ALA A 67 7.59 23.88 1.73
CA ALA A 67 8.57 23.01 2.37
C ALA A 67 8.85 21.78 1.52
N ARG A 68 10.14 21.39 1.43
CA ARG A 68 10.55 20.15 0.78
C ARG A 68 10.25 18.96 1.68
N ARG A 69 9.57 17.96 1.11
CA ARG A 69 9.18 16.71 1.77
C ARG A 69 9.74 15.53 1.02
N ASP A 70 10.05 14.45 1.74
CA ASP A 70 10.44 13.18 1.12
C ASP A 70 9.21 12.45 0.58
N CYS A 71 9.25 12.13 -0.71
CA CYS A 71 8.15 11.47 -1.41
C CYS A 71 7.97 10.02 -0.96
N GLY A 72 9.07 9.30 -0.75
CA GLY A 72 9.03 7.92 -0.28
C GLY A 72 8.48 7.80 1.14
N GLU A 73 8.81 8.76 2.02
CA GLU A 73 8.22 8.83 3.37
C GLU A 73 6.71 9.07 3.32
N ALA A 74 6.23 9.94 2.42
CA ALA A 74 4.80 10.18 2.26
C ALA A 74 4.06 8.90 1.82
N SER A 75 4.60 8.15 0.85
CA SER A 75 4.06 6.85 0.44
C SER A 75 4.06 5.83 1.59
N LEU A 76 5.15 5.75 2.34
CA LEU A 76 5.31 4.80 3.45
C LEU A 76 4.31 5.06 4.57
N VAL A 77 4.10 6.32 4.96
CA VAL A 77 3.14 6.69 6.02
C VAL A 77 1.72 6.29 5.64
N VAL A 78 1.33 6.50 4.38
CA VAL A 78 -0.02 6.10 3.91
C VAL A 78 -0.16 4.58 3.85
N PHE A 79 0.87 3.86 3.41
CA PHE A 79 0.87 2.39 3.43
C PHE A 79 0.74 1.85 4.86
N ALA A 80 1.52 2.39 5.81
CA ALA A 80 1.43 2.03 7.23
C ALA A 80 0.02 2.27 7.81
N ALA A 81 -0.61 3.39 7.46
CA ALA A 81 -1.97 3.70 7.89
C ALA A 81 -2.99 2.67 7.36
N TYR A 82 -2.92 2.32 6.05
CA TYR A 82 -3.79 1.28 5.51
C TYR A 82 -3.61 -0.06 6.21
N ILE A 83 -2.36 -0.47 6.50
CA ILE A 83 -2.10 -1.73 7.23
C ILE A 83 -2.73 -1.68 8.63
N ALA A 84 -2.53 -0.59 9.36
CA ALA A 84 -3.04 -0.44 10.72
C ALA A 84 -4.57 -0.40 10.79
N ASP A 85 -5.21 0.26 9.82
CA ASP A 85 -6.66 0.50 9.84
C ASP A 85 -7.46 -0.66 9.24
N THR A 86 -6.88 -1.44 8.30
CA THR A 86 -7.66 -2.40 7.50
C THR A 86 -7.22 -3.85 7.67
N HIS A 87 -6.11 -4.13 8.35
CA HIS A 87 -5.57 -5.48 8.57
C HIS A 87 -5.61 -6.35 7.30
N PRO A 88 -4.84 -5.98 6.24
CA PRO A 88 -5.00 -6.60 4.94
C PRO A 88 -4.61 -8.08 4.94
N PHE A 89 -5.26 -8.86 4.10
CA PHE A 89 -4.87 -10.24 3.80
C PHE A 89 -4.20 -10.31 2.44
N CYS A 90 -3.06 -11.00 2.37
CA CYS A 90 -2.21 -11.11 1.20
C CYS A 90 -2.08 -12.55 0.72
N ALA A 91 -2.04 -12.73 -0.60
CA ALA A 91 -1.68 -14.00 -1.23
C ALA A 91 -0.47 -13.81 -2.14
N GLN A 92 0.44 -14.78 -2.15
CA GLN A 92 1.58 -14.78 -3.06
C GLN A 92 1.09 -14.94 -4.50
N VAL A 93 1.60 -14.09 -5.41
CA VAL A 93 1.30 -14.15 -6.86
C VAL A 93 2.53 -14.45 -7.69
N ALA A 94 3.73 -14.10 -7.21
CA ALA A 94 5.00 -14.39 -7.88
C ALA A 94 6.15 -14.42 -6.87
N GLN A 95 7.31 -14.87 -7.31
CA GLN A 95 8.57 -14.77 -6.56
C GLN A 95 9.73 -14.58 -7.53
N SER A 96 10.62 -13.65 -7.23
CA SER A 96 11.83 -13.41 -8.02
C SER A 96 12.92 -12.78 -7.16
N ALA A 97 14.17 -13.20 -7.36
CA ALA A 97 15.37 -12.64 -6.73
C ALA A 97 15.25 -12.47 -5.20
N GLY A 98 14.61 -13.42 -4.50
CA GLY A 98 14.43 -13.37 -3.04
C GLY A 98 13.24 -12.52 -2.56
N THR A 99 12.53 -11.86 -3.46
CA THR A 99 11.32 -11.08 -3.15
C THR A 99 10.07 -11.88 -3.46
N VAL A 100 9.14 -11.93 -2.51
CA VAL A 100 7.80 -12.52 -2.66
C VAL A 100 6.84 -11.41 -3.07
N PHE A 101 6.30 -11.50 -4.29
CA PHE A 101 5.28 -10.57 -4.76
C PHE A 101 3.90 -11.05 -4.35
N VAL A 102 3.10 -10.14 -3.81
CA VAL A 102 1.79 -10.45 -3.24
C VAL A 102 0.70 -9.51 -3.75
N SER A 103 -0.51 -10.03 -3.82
CA SER A 103 -1.74 -9.24 -3.93
C SER A 103 -2.41 -9.21 -2.56
N CYS A 104 -2.74 -8.02 -2.07
CA CYS A 104 -3.32 -7.82 -0.75
C CYS A 104 -4.69 -7.16 -0.86
N TYR A 105 -5.61 -7.56 0.02
CA TYR A 105 -6.96 -7.02 0.11
C TYR A 105 -7.20 -6.40 1.48
N ALA A 106 -7.60 -5.15 1.48
CA ALA A 106 -8.05 -4.39 2.64
C ALA A 106 -9.56 -4.62 2.86
N THR A 107 -10.00 -4.69 4.10
CA THR A 107 -11.42 -4.73 4.44
C THR A 107 -11.86 -3.35 4.91
N ILE A 108 -12.76 -2.71 4.17
CA ILE A 108 -13.32 -1.40 4.50
C ILE A 108 -14.85 -1.52 4.57
N GLY A 109 -15.39 -1.48 5.77
CA GLY A 109 -16.80 -1.79 5.99
C GLY A 109 -17.11 -3.26 5.64
N ALA A 110 -18.00 -3.49 4.66
CA ALA A 110 -18.35 -4.82 4.15
C ALA A 110 -17.54 -5.21 2.89
N ASP A 111 -16.76 -4.30 2.33
CA ASP A 111 -16.09 -4.49 1.06
C ASP A 111 -14.65 -4.97 1.23
N ARG A 112 -14.22 -5.86 0.33
CA ARG A 112 -12.82 -6.24 0.16
C ARG A 112 -12.25 -5.51 -1.05
N LEU A 113 -11.30 -4.62 -0.80
CA LEU A 113 -10.71 -3.76 -1.82
C LEU A 113 -9.24 -4.10 -1.99
N ASP A 114 -8.76 -4.11 -3.23
CA ASP A 114 -7.36 -4.30 -3.57
C ASP A 114 -6.54 -3.17 -2.96
N LEU A 115 -5.58 -3.51 -2.08
CA LEU A 115 -4.74 -2.54 -1.36
C LEU A 115 -3.86 -1.73 -2.31
N ALA A 116 -3.35 -2.35 -3.38
CA ALA A 116 -2.56 -1.67 -4.40
C ALA A 116 -3.41 -0.60 -5.12
N ASN A 117 -4.65 -0.96 -5.48
CA ASN A 117 -5.60 -0.03 -6.07
C ASN A 117 -5.90 1.15 -5.13
N LEU A 118 -6.11 0.89 -3.82
CA LEU A 118 -6.31 1.94 -2.82
C LEU A 118 -5.14 2.91 -2.75
N LEU A 119 -3.91 2.41 -2.71
CA LEU A 119 -2.69 3.24 -2.66
C LEU A 119 -2.53 4.08 -3.92
N ILE A 120 -2.79 3.51 -5.10
CA ILE A 120 -2.69 4.22 -6.38
C ILE A 120 -3.81 5.25 -6.53
N SER A 121 -5.05 4.88 -6.21
CA SER A 121 -6.21 5.79 -6.31
C SER A 121 -6.14 6.95 -5.32
N SER A 122 -5.51 6.75 -4.17
CA SER A 122 -5.21 7.82 -3.21
C SER A 122 -4.01 8.69 -3.61
N GLY A 123 -3.27 8.31 -4.68
CA GLY A 123 -2.14 9.07 -5.22
C GLY A 123 -0.85 8.95 -4.41
N PHE A 124 -0.69 7.89 -3.59
CA PHE A 124 0.54 7.65 -2.82
C PHE A 124 1.34 6.44 -3.30
N ALA A 125 0.89 5.78 -4.38
CA ALA A 125 1.66 4.82 -5.14
C ALA A 125 1.38 4.98 -6.63
N PHE A 126 2.17 4.29 -7.45
CA PHE A 126 2.20 4.38 -8.91
C PHE A 126 2.07 2.97 -9.49
N ALA A 127 1.57 2.83 -10.70
CA ALA A 127 1.64 1.57 -11.42
C ALA A 127 3.10 1.25 -11.74
N SER A 128 3.57 0.05 -11.39
CA SER A 128 4.94 -0.33 -11.75
C SER A 128 5.04 -0.64 -13.24
N LEU A 129 6.14 -0.20 -13.86
CA LEU A 129 6.40 -0.36 -15.29
C LEU A 129 7.55 -1.35 -15.51
N ASP A 130 7.49 -2.09 -16.61
CA ASP A 130 8.59 -2.92 -17.10
C ASP A 130 9.67 -2.05 -17.78
N GLU A 131 10.76 -2.67 -18.25
CA GLU A 131 11.88 -2.01 -18.93
C GLU A 131 11.48 -1.30 -20.24
N ARG A 132 10.32 -1.66 -20.81
CA ARG A 132 9.75 -1.04 -22.02
C ARG A 132 8.78 0.09 -21.69
N GLY A 133 8.56 0.37 -20.40
CA GLY A 133 7.60 1.37 -19.93
C GLY A 133 6.15 0.90 -19.94
N LEU A 134 5.90 -0.42 -20.06
CA LEU A 134 4.56 -0.99 -20.02
C LEU A 134 4.20 -1.37 -18.57
N PRO A 135 2.95 -1.16 -18.13
CA PRO A 135 2.54 -1.50 -16.78
C PRO A 135 2.52 -3.02 -16.57
N HIS A 136 3.08 -3.49 -15.45
CA HIS A 136 2.97 -4.90 -15.05
C HIS A 136 1.52 -5.32 -14.80
N HIS A 137 0.66 -4.37 -14.43
CA HIS A 137 -0.78 -4.57 -14.23
C HIS A 137 -1.55 -3.41 -14.85
N THR A 138 -2.10 -3.62 -16.06
CA THR A 138 -2.78 -2.57 -16.83
C THR A 138 -3.89 -1.83 -16.07
N PRO A 139 -4.76 -2.51 -15.26
CA PRO A 139 -5.78 -1.81 -14.48
C PRO A 139 -5.21 -0.75 -13.54
N TYR A 140 -4.02 -0.95 -12.97
CA TYR A 140 -3.41 0.04 -12.08
C TYR A 140 -2.97 1.32 -12.81
N ALA A 141 -2.52 1.21 -14.05
CA ALA A 141 -2.20 2.38 -14.87
C ALA A 141 -3.44 3.24 -15.18
N VAL A 142 -4.61 2.61 -15.36
CA VAL A 142 -5.88 3.32 -15.52
C VAL A 142 -6.27 4.06 -14.25
N VAL A 143 -6.12 3.41 -13.09
CA VAL A 143 -6.39 4.03 -11.78
C VAL A 143 -5.43 5.19 -11.52
N GLU A 144 -4.14 5.03 -11.83
CA GLU A 144 -3.14 6.09 -11.73
C GLU A 144 -3.50 7.29 -12.59
N GLN A 145 -3.90 7.06 -13.84
CA GLN A 145 -4.30 8.14 -14.73
C GLN A 145 -5.46 8.95 -14.14
N ALA A 146 -6.47 8.27 -13.58
CA ALA A 146 -7.59 8.93 -12.90
C ALA A 146 -7.15 9.71 -11.66
N ALA A 147 -6.18 9.19 -10.89
CA ALA A 147 -5.61 9.87 -9.73
C ALA A 147 -4.85 11.16 -10.13
N ARG A 148 -4.08 11.09 -11.22
CA ARG A 148 -3.37 12.24 -11.80
C ARG A 148 -4.32 13.33 -12.28
N GLU A 149 -5.34 12.97 -13.04
CA GLU A 149 -6.35 13.91 -13.55
C GLU A 149 -7.08 14.64 -12.43
N LYS A 150 -7.35 13.94 -11.33
CA LYS A 150 -8.00 14.50 -10.13
C LYS A 150 -7.02 15.20 -9.18
N LYS A 151 -5.71 15.16 -9.46
CA LYS A 151 -4.65 15.72 -8.61
C LYS A 151 -4.75 15.27 -7.15
N VAL A 152 -4.97 13.97 -6.90
CA VAL A 152 -5.05 13.42 -5.55
C VAL A 152 -3.67 13.02 -5.01
N GLY A 153 -3.52 13.03 -3.69
CA GLY A 153 -2.30 12.61 -3.01
C GLY A 153 -1.07 13.39 -3.49
N LEU A 154 -0.02 12.68 -3.89
CA LEU A 154 1.21 13.25 -4.40
C LEU A 154 1.02 13.98 -5.76
N TRP A 155 0.04 13.59 -6.56
CA TRP A 155 -0.25 14.22 -7.85
C TRP A 155 -0.74 15.67 -7.78
N GLN A 156 -1.04 16.20 -6.58
CA GLN A 156 -1.35 17.62 -6.39
C GLN A 156 -0.11 18.52 -6.47
N PHE A 157 1.11 17.96 -6.45
CA PHE A 157 2.38 18.67 -6.49
C PHE A 157 3.04 18.48 -7.85
N ASP A 158 3.39 19.59 -8.51
CA ASP A 158 3.84 19.57 -9.90
C ASP A 158 5.28 19.02 -10.05
N ASP A 159 6.06 18.95 -8.98
CA ASP A 159 7.44 18.48 -8.96
C ASP A 159 7.58 16.99 -8.56
N VAL A 160 6.48 16.29 -8.32
CA VAL A 160 6.50 14.83 -8.13
C VAL A 160 6.77 14.13 -9.46
N GLN A 161 7.82 13.32 -9.49
CA GLN A 161 8.19 12.54 -10.67
C GLN A 161 7.74 11.08 -10.49
N HIS A 162 7.26 10.47 -11.59
CA HIS A 162 6.95 9.05 -11.58
C HIS A 162 8.23 8.24 -11.32
N PRO A 163 8.22 7.30 -10.33
CA PRO A 163 9.43 6.55 -9.93
C PRO A 163 10.12 5.81 -11.08
N ALA A 164 9.38 5.31 -12.06
CA ALA A 164 9.94 4.63 -13.22
C ALA A 164 10.87 5.53 -14.05
N LEU A 165 10.61 6.84 -14.12
CA LEU A 165 11.51 7.78 -14.82
C LEU A 165 12.85 7.90 -14.09
N LEU A 166 12.82 7.94 -12.77
CA LEU A 166 14.03 8.03 -11.94
C LEU A 166 14.85 6.74 -12.01
N LEU A 167 14.20 5.59 -11.93
CA LEU A 167 14.85 4.28 -12.05
C LEU A 167 15.45 4.07 -13.43
N GLY A 168 14.77 4.49 -14.50
CA GLY A 168 15.31 4.44 -15.87
C GLY A 168 16.54 5.31 -16.06
N GLN A 169 16.61 6.49 -15.44
CA GLN A 169 17.78 7.38 -15.49
C GLN A 169 19.00 6.77 -14.79
N THR A 170 18.81 6.11 -13.64
CA THR A 170 19.91 5.45 -12.93
C THR A 170 20.46 4.27 -13.73
N ALA A 171 19.61 3.47 -14.36
CA ALA A 171 20.01 2.34 -15.20
C ALA A 171 20.84 2.81 -16.44
N THR A 172 20.44 3.89 -17.09
CA THR A 172 21.16 4.45 -18.25
C THR A 172 22.44 5.18 -17.87
N GLY A 173 22.50 5.79 -16.67
CA GLY A 173 23.71 6.46 -16.12
C GLY A 173 24.80 5.46 -15.76
N ALA A 174 24.44 4.31 -15.19
CA ALA A 174 25.40 3.25 -14.84
C ALA A 174 26.06 2.59 -16.07
N GLY A 175 25.40 2.61 -17.23
CA GLY A 175 25.94 2.09 -18.49
C GLY A 175 26.97 3.00 -19.19
N LYS A 176 27.14 4.25 -18.74
CA LYS A 176 28.07 5.21 -19.35
C LYS A 176 29.42 5.38 -18.63
N SER A 177 29.63 4.65 -17.53
CA SER A 177 30.85 4.71 -16.70
C SER A 177 31.72 3.44 -16.81
N GLN A 178 31.63 2.69 -17.92
CA GLN A 178 32.56 1.58 -18.25
C GLN A 178 33.36 1.92 -19.51
#